data_ed312e29cbed0dc42240f845c3645bbe
#
_entry.id   ed312e29cbed0dc42240f845c3645bbe
#
_cell.length_a   1.000
_cell.length_b   1.000
_cell.length_c   1.000
_cell.angle_alpha   90.00
_cell.angle_beta   90.00
_cell.angle_gamma   90.00
#
_symmetry.space_group_name_H-M   'P 1'
#
loop_
_entity.id
_entity.type
_entity.pdbx_description
1 polymer ?
#
loop_
_entity_poly.entity_id
_entity_poly.type
_entity_poly.pdbx_seq_one_letter_code
_entity_poly.pdbx_strand_id
1 'polypeptide(L)'
;RNFGEDLENLVSINEPWCVAWLSHYLGEHAPGLRDLSCAAKASHFVCLGHGLGIQAARAETKKPIGIVLNFTPGRMANDSDSNIIALEQYEAITNTWYLSAIAKGEYPDAALRSLSSLLPQNWQDDMNIIKDPIDFIGINYYTTVMLEAGGQDFPFVKTIDRSLPKTDMGWEIEPKGLTDAINLVSHYAPELPLYITENGMASANTITDE
;
A
#
# COMPACT_ATOMS: atom_id res chain seq x y z
N ARG A 1 26.18 -1.66 -8.36
CA ARG A 1 27.65 -1.83 -8.57
C ARG A 1 28.42 -0.54 -8.26
N ASN A 2 27.95 0.63 -8.70
CA ASN A 2 28.73 1.87 -8.59
C ASN A 2 28.66 2.55 -7.21
N PHE A 3 27.59 2.28 -6.42
CA PHE A 3 27.33 2.95 -5.14
C PHE A 3 27.05 1.99 -3.99
N GLY A 4 27.16 0.66 -4.21
CA GLY A 4 26.71 -0.34 -3.23
C GLY A 4 27.44 -0.30 -1.88
N GLU A 5 28.70 0.16 -1.86
CA GLU A 5 29.47 0.29 -0.62
C GLU A 5 29.04 1.51 0.21
N ASP A 6 28.50 2.55 -0.44
CA ASP A 6 28.05 3.80 0.19
C ASP A 6 26.63 3.74 0.74
N LEU A 7 25.88 2.64 0.45
CA LEU A 7 24.49 2.47 0.88
C LEU A 7 24.42 1.65 2.17
N GLU A 8 23.58 2.10 3.11
CA GLU A 8 23.26 1.34 4.32
C GLU A 8 22.18 0.28 4.04
N ASN A 9 21.12 0.66 3.32
CA ASN A 9 19.96 -0.15 3.00
C ASN A 9 19.52 0.08 1.56
N LEU A 10 18.80 -0.89 1.00
CA LEU A 10 18.18 -0.81 -0.32
C LEU A 10 16.67 -0.98 -0.20
N VAL A 11 15.93 -0.26 -1.01
CA VAL A 11 14.48 -0.42 -1.16
C VAL A 11 14.19 -0.89 -2.58
N SER A 12 13.45 -1.98 -2.71
CA SER A 12 13.10 -2.54 -4.01
C SER A 12 12.08 -1.67 -4.75
N ILE A 13 11.01 -1.29 -4.06
CA ILE A 13 9.91 -0.47 -4.57
C ILE A 13 9.41 0.44 -3.45
N ASN A 14 9.09 1.68 -3.80
CA ASN A 14 8.33 2.60 -2.98
C ASN A 14 6.88 2.66 -3.45
N GLU A 15 5.92 2.49 -2.53
CA GLU A 15 4.48 2.66 -2.74
C GLU A 15 3.91 1.92 -3.97
N PRO A 16 3.97 0.60 -4.01
CA PRO A 16 3.44 -0.18 -5.14
C PRO A 16 1.95 0.06 -5.39
N TRP A 17 1.18 0.45 -4.37
CA TRP A 17 -0.22 0.84 -4.52
C TRP A 17 -0.36 2.07 -5.43
N CYS A 18 0.47 3.09 -5.22
CA CYS A 18 0.46 4.29 -6.06
C CYS A 18 0.81 3.96 -7.52
N VAL A 19 1.79 3.06 -7.72
CA VAL A 19 2.17 2.59 -9.06
C VAL A 19 1.00 1.91 -9.76
N ALA A 20 0.25 1.07 -9.07
CA ALA A 20 -0.83 0.30 -9.67
C ALA A 20 -2.15 1.08 -9.74
N TRP A 21 -2.61 1.63 -8.62
CA TRP A 21 -3.95 2.19 -8.53
C TRP A 21 -4.06 3.63 -9.02
N LEU A 22 -3.13 4.53 -8.62
CA LEU A 22 -3.16 5.92 -9.09
C LEU A 22 -2.89 6.00 -10.61
N SER A 23 -2.04 5.11 -11.13
CA SER A 23 -1.63 5.14 -12.54
C SER A 23 -2.59 4.41 -13.47
N HIS A 24 -3.23 3.31 -13.02
CA HIS A 24 -3.95 2.41 -13.92
C HIS A 24 -5.46 2.32 -13.63
N TYR A 25 -5.92 2.77 -12.45
CA TYR A 25 -7.35 2.79 -12.12
C TYR A 25 -7.90 4.21 -11.94
N LEU A 26 -7.26 5.03 -11.10
CA LEU A 26 -7.72 6.39 -10.82
C LEU A 26 -7.30 7.38 -11.92
N GLY A 27 -6.22 7.08 -12.65
CA GLY A 27 -5.74 7.90 -13.77
C GLY A 27 -5.10 9.22 -13.32
N GLU A 28 -4.67 9.31 -12.07
CA GLU A 28 -4.06 10.52 -11.49
C GLU A 28 -2.55 10.59 -11.78
N HIS A 29 -1.89 9.45 -11.92
CA HIS A 29 -0.50 9.35 -12.30
C HIS A 29 -0.35 8.79 -13.73
N ALA A 30 0.81 9.02 -14.35
CA ALA A 30 1.12 8.41 -15.64
C ALA A 30 1.12 6.88 -15.54
N PRO A 31 0.58 6.13 -16.50
CA PRO A 31 0.11 6.54 -17.84
C PRO A 31 -1.32 7.09 -17.90
N GLY A 32 -2.01 7.29 -16.77
CA GLY A 32 -3.33 7.91 -16.70
C GLY A 32 -4.48 6.99 -17.13
N LEU A 33 -4.33 5.68 -16.96
CA LEU A 33 -5.37 4.72 -17.30
C LEU A 33 -6.48 4.69 -16.24
N ARG A 34 -7.69 4.32 -16.67
CA ARG A 34 -8.87 4.13 -15.82
C ARG A 34 -9.49 2.77 -16.09
N ASP A 35 -8.77 1.72 -15.78
CA ASP A 35 -9.14 0.34 -16.08
C ASP A 35 -8.81 -0.60 -14.93
N LEU A 36 -9.83 -1.20 -14.34
CA LEU A 36 -9.67 -2.11 -13.19
C LEU A 36 -8.84 -3.35 -13.52
N SER A 37 -8.96 -3.88 -14.76
CA SER A 37 -8.16 -5.05 -15.18
C SER A 37 -6.69 -4.68 -15.32
N CYS A 38 -6.39 -3.49 -15.84
CA CYS A 38 -5.03 -2.97 -15.90
C CYS A 38 -4.45 -2.78 -14.50
N ALA A 39 -5.21 -2.20 -13.57
CA ALA A 39 -4.76 -2.00 -12.18
C ALA A 39 -4.51 -3.32 -11.45
N ALA A 40 -5.41 -4.30 -11.59
CA ALA A 40 -5.24 -5.62 -10.98
C ALA A 40 -3.95 -6.32 -11.49
N LYS A 41 -3.72 -6.29 -12.79
CA LYS A 41 -2.47 -6.82 -13.39
C LYS A 41 -1.24 -6.04 -12.95
N ALA A 42 -1.31 -4.70 -12.93
CA ALA A 42 -0.21 -3.86 -12.46
C ALA A 42 0.11 -4.13 -10.99
N SER A 43 -0.91 -4.32 -10.13
CA SER A 43 -0.73 -4.70 -8.72
C SER A 43 0.00 -6.02 -8.56
N HIS A 44 -0.29 -7.00 -9.42
CA HIS A 44 0.42 -8.28 -9.40
C HIS A 44 1.86 -8.15 -9.94
N PHE A 45 2.04 -7.52 -11.10
CA PHE A 45 3.36 -7.42 -11.72
C PHE A 45 4.34 -6.53 -10.95
N VAL A 46 3.87 -5.53 -10.20
CA VAL A 46 4.74 -4.75 -9.32
C VAL A 46 5.22 -5.61 -8.14
N CYS A 47 4.38 -6.51 -7.60
CA CYS A 47 4.81 -7.48 -6.60
C CYS A 47 5.82 -8.48 -7.17
N LEU A 48 5.57 -9.02 -8.36
CA LEU A 48 6.52 -9.92 -9.03
C LEU A 48 7.85 -9.21 -9.33
N GLY A 49 7.79 -7.96 -9.80
CA GLY A 49 8.98 -7.13 -10.01
C GLY A 49 9.76 -6.87 -8.73
N HIS A 50 9.06 -6.73 -7.58
CA HIS A 50 9.70 -6.68 -6.26
C HIS A 50 10.52 -7.95 -5.99
N GLY A 51 9.90 -9.12 -6.06
CA GLY A 51 10.57 -10.39 -5.77
C GLY A 51 11.77 -10.65 -6.68
N LEU A 52 11.60 -10.47 -8.00
CA LEU A 52 12.71 -10.58 -8.96
C LEU A 52 13.82 -9.55 -8.68
N GLY A 53 13.46 -8.34 -8.26
CA GLY A 53 14.40 -7.29 -7.86
C GLY A 53 15.20 -7.67 -6.63
N ILE A 54 14.56 -8.30 -5.62
CA ILE A 54 15.25 -8.83 -4.44
C ILE A 54 16.29 -9.88 -4.84
N GLN A 55 15.91 -10.86 -5.67
CA GLN A 55 16.81 -11.90 -6.14
C GLN A 55 18.03 -11.32 -6.88
N ALA A 56 17.78 -10.39 -7.79
CA ALA A 56 18.84 -9.72 -8.53
C ALA A 56 19.77 -8.89 -7.63
N ALA A 57 19.21 -8.17 -6.66
CA ALA A 57 20.00 -7.35 -5.73
C ALA A 57 20.82 -8.24 -4.78
N ARG A 58 20.24 -9.34 -4.27
CA ARG A 58 20.96 -10.32 -3.41
C ARG A 58 22.16 -10.95 -4.10
N ALA A 59 22.13 -11.11 -5.42
CA ALA A 59 23.27 -11.60 -6.18
C ALA A 59 24.46 -10.63 -6.22
N GLU A 60 24.20 -9.32 -6.01
CA GLU A 60 25.21 -8.27 -6.12
C GLU A 60 25.63 -7.67 -4.76
N THR A 61 24.81 -7.81 -3.70
CA THR A 61 25.09 -7.20 -2.38
C THR A 61 24.56 -8.03 -1.23
N LYS A 62 25.20 -7.85 -0.06
CA LYS A 62 24.71 -8.36 1.24
C LYS A 62 24.06 -7.30 2.10
N LYS A 63 23.88 -6.09 1.59
CA LYS A 63 23.20 -5.01 2.31
C LYS A 63 21.74 -5.37 2.56
N PRO A 64 21.14 -4.88 3.65
CA PRO A 64 19.71 -5.08 3.90
C PRO A 64 18.86 -4.55 2.75
N ILE A 65 17.86 -5.34 2.34
CA ILE A 65 16.92 -4.98 1.26
C ILE A 65 15.51 -5.12 1.78
N GLY A 66 14.73 -4.06 1.64
CA GLY A 66 13.33 -4.01 2.06
C GLY A 66 12.40 -3.49 0.98
N ILE A 67 11.18 -3.20 1.39
CA ILE A 67 10.16 -2.52 0.59
C ILE A 67 9.54 -1.41 1.40
N VAL A 68 9.04 -0.37 0.74
CA VAL A 68 8.30 0.72 1.38
C VAL A 68 6.85 0.66 0.93
N LEU A 69 5.92 0.54 1.89
CA LEU A 69 4.49 0.46 1.65
C LEU A 69 3.78 1.69 2.22
N ASN A 70 2.81 2.21 1.46
CA ASN A 70 1.93 3.26 1.93
C ASN A 70 0.70 2.66 2.61
N PHE A 71 0.26 3.28 3.71
CA PHE A 71 -0.91 2.85 4.47
C PHE A 71 -1.89 4.01 4.64
N THR A 72 -3.15 3.72 4.39
CA THR A 72 -4.27 4.64 4.65
C THR A 72 -5.36 3.86 5.39
N PRO A 73 -5.23 3.69 6.73
CA PRO A 73 -6.19 2.90 7.50
C PRO A 73 -7.61 3.45 7.38
N GLY A 74 -8.56 2.56 7.11
CA GLY A 74 -9.98 2.90 7.04
C GLY A 74 -10.64 2.95 8.41
N ARG A 75 -11.73 3.71 8.49
CA ARG A 75 -12.67 3.76 9.62
C ARG A 75 -14.07 3.53 9.08
N MET A 76 -14.92 2.85 9.84
CA MET A 76 -16.34 2.70 9.49
C MET A 76 -17.16 3.88 10.02
N ALA A 77 -18.13 4.34 9.23
CA ALA A 77 -19.10 5.34 9.67
C ALA A 77 -20.04 4.80 10.77
N ASN A 78 -20.37 3.51 10.69
CA ASN A 78 -21.14 2.75 11.68
C ASN A 78 -20.90 1.24 11.48
N ASP A 79 -21.36 0.42 12.44
CA ASP A 79 -21.14 -1.03 12.47
C ASP A 79 -22.19 -1.83 11.67
N SER A 80 -22.72 -1.27 10.59
CA SER A 80 -23.62 -2.04 9.71
C SER A 80 -22.87 -3.13 8.95
N ASP A 81 -23.52 -4.26 8.65
CA ASP A 81 -22.92 -5.37 7.89
C ASP A 81 -22.35 -4.90 6.55
N SER A 82 -23.02 -3.97 5.87
CA SER A 82 -22.55 -3.40 4.61
C SER A 82 -21.26 -2.60 4.77
N ASN A 83 -21.11 -1.84 5.86
CA ASN A 83 -19.89 -1.09 6.14
C ASN A 83 -18.74 -1.99 6.56
N ILE A 84 -19.01 -3.06 7.31
CA ILE A 84 -18.01 -4.07 7.67
C ILE A 84 -17.42 -4.69 6.40
N ILE A 85 -18.27 -5.16 5.47
CA ILE A 85 -17.83 -5.74 4.19
C ILE A 85 -17.06 -4.72 3.35
N ALA A 86 -17.53 -3.47 3.30
CA ALA A 86 -16.91 -2.42 2.53
C ALA A 86 -15.52 -2.05 3.10
N LEU A 87 -15.39 -1.95 4.42
CA LEU A 87 -14.09 -1.73 5.07
C LEU A 87 -13.14 -2.91 4.84
N GLU A 88 -13.61 -4.15 4.99
CA GLU A 88 -12.78 -5.35 4.73
C GLU A 88 -12.23 -5.33 3.30
N GLN A 89 -13.05 -4.99 2.32
CA GLN A 89 -12.63 -4.91 0.92
C GLN A 89 -11.64 -3.75 0.68
N TYR A 90 -11.91 -2.58 1.27
CA TYR A 90 -11.00 -1.44 1.18
C TYR A 90 -9.63 -1.75 1.79
N GLU A 91 -9.60 -2.28 3.02
CA GLU A 91 -8.37 -2.68 3.70
C GLU A 91 -7.59 -3.73 2.90
N ALA A 92 -8.30 -4.68 2.31
CA ALA A 92 -7.71 -5.74 1.51
C ALA A 92 -6.97 -5.20 0.27
N ILE A 93 -7.48 -4.14 -0.33
CA ILE A 93 -6.92 -3.56 -1.56
C ILE A 93 -5.87 -2.49 -1.24
N THR A 94 -6.15 -1.65 -0.25
CA THR A 94 -5.33 -0.47 0.03
C THR A 94 -4.15 -0.80 0.94
N ASN A 95 -4.38 -1.57 2.00
CA ASN A 95 -3.39 -1.75 3.06
C ASN A 95 -2.78 -3.16 3.09
N THR A 96 -3.52 -4.21 2.75
CA THR A 96 -3.03 -5.58 2.97
C THR A 96 -2.70 -6.35 1.70
N TRP A 97 -3.05 -5.88 0.49
CA TRP A 97 -2.70 -6.55 -0.76
C TRP A 97 -1.20 -6.83 -0.86
N TYR A 98 -0.40 -5.78 -0.81
CA TYR A 98 1.06 -5.87 -0.95
C TYR A 98 1.72 -6.48 0.29
N LEU A 99 1.24 -6.10 1.47
CA LEU A 99 1.75 -6.60 2.73
C LEU A 99 1.58 -8.13 2.86
N SER A 100 0.39 -8.65 2.53
CA SER A 100 0.11 -10.09 2.56
C SER A 100 0.90 -10.87 1.50
N ALA A 101 0.97 -10.32 0.29
CA ALA A 101 1.74 -10.93 -0.79
C ALA A 101 3.20 -11.12 -0.42
N ILE A 102 3.82 -10.11 0.17
CA ILE A 102 5.25 -10.10 0.52
C ILE A 102 5.51 -10.93 1.79
N ALA A 103 4.69 -10.76 2.83
CA ALA A 103 4.91 -11.42 4.12
C ALA A 103 4.48 -12.89 4.12
N LYS A 104 3.41 -13.25 3.38
CA LYS A 104 2.79 -14.58 3.43
C LYS A 104 2.80 -15.32 2.09
N GLY A 105 2.97 -14.63 0.98
CA GLY A 105 2.87 -15.22 -0.36
C GLY A 105 1.43 -15.51 -0.77
N GLU A 106 0.49 -14.66 -0.35
CA GLU A 106 -0.93 -14.80 -0.67
C GLU A 106 -1.59 -13.43 -0.81
N TYR A 107 -2.66 -13.34 -1.59
CA TYR A 107 -3.51 -12.15 -1.63
C TYR A 107 -4.69 -12.30 -0.68
N PRO A 108 -5.19 -11.19 -0.07
CA PRO A 108 -6.35 -11.24 0.81
C PRO A 108 -7.61 -11.74 0.10
N ASP A 109 -8.35 -12.67 0.72
CA ASP A 109 -9.59 -13.24 0.15
C ASP A 109 -10.63 -12.15 -0.19
N ALA A 110 -10.72 -11.12 0.64
CA ALA A 110 -11.63 -10.00 0.39
C ALA A 110 -11.35 -9.30 -0.94
N ALA A 111 -10.11 -9.12 -1.29
CA ALA A 111 -9.71 -8.56 -2.58
C ALA A 111 -9.87 -9.57 -3.73
N LEU A 112 -9.52 -10.85 -3.51
CA LEU A 112 -9.65 -11.90 -4.52
C LEU A 112 -11.10 -12.15 -4.95
N ARG A 113 -12.08 -11.94 -4.08
CA ARG A 113 -13.51 -12.01 -4.46
C ARG A 113 -13.85 -11.15 -5.68
N SER A 114 -13.19 -10.02 -5.84
CA SER A 114 -13.47 -9.07 -6.93
C SER A 114 -12.39 -9.07 -8.02
N LEU A 115 -11.14 -9.39 -7.68
CA LEU A 115 -10.00 -9.19 -8.59
C LEU A 115 -9.43 -10.48 -9.18
N SER A 116 -9.75 -11.66 -8.65
CA SER A 116 -9.12 -12.92 -9.07
C SER A 116 -9.24 -13.22 -10.57
N SER A 117 -10.40 -12.91 -11.16
CA SER A 117 -10.63 -13.11 -12.61
C SER A 117 -9.91 -12.09 -13.50
N LEU A 118 -9.37 -11.02 -12.93
CA LEU A 118 -8.67 -9.95 -13.63
C LEU A 118 -7.15 -10.12 -13.55
N LEU A 119 -6.66 -10.99 -12.66
CA LEU A 119 -5.23 -11.27 -12.50
C LEU A 119 -4.67 -12.05 -13.72
N PRO A 120 -3.35 -12.02 -13.91
CA PRO A 120 -2.70 -12.84 -14.93
C PRO A 120 -3.01 -14.32 -14.75
N GLN A 121 -3.03 -15.07 -15.85
CA GLN A 121 -3.18 -16.52 -15.76
C GLN A 121 -2.02 -17.12 -14.94
N ASN A 122 -2.33 -18.07 -14.05
CA ASN A 122 -1.36 -18.75 -13.19
C ASN A 122 -0.59 -17.80 -12.23
N TRP A 123 -1.17 -16.68 -11.83
CA TRP A 123 -0.55 -15.73 -10.89
C TRP A 123 -0.06 -16.39 -9.59
N GLN A 124 -0.67 -17.52 -9.20
CA GLN A 124 -0.29 -18.27 -8.00
C GLN A 124 1.15 -18.82 -8.07
N ASP A 125 1.64 -19.13 -9.28
CA ASP A 125 2.99 -19.67 -9.48
C ASP A 125 4.07 -18.61 -9.14
N ASP A 126 3.71 -17.31 -9.25
CA ASP A 126 4.62 -16.20 -8.96
C ASP A 126 4.75 -15.90 -7.46
N MET A 127 3.83 -16.40 -6.62
CA MET A 127 3.80 -16.04 -5.20
C MET A 127 5.06 -16.44 -4.42
N ASN A 128 5.73 -17.52 -4.83
CA ASN A 128 7.01 -17.91 -4.22
C ASN A 128 8.15 -16.94 -4.54
N ILE A 129 8.09 -16.26 -5.69
CA ILE A 129 9.04 -15.21 -6.08
C ILE A 129 8.69 -13.92 -5.33
N ILE A 130 7.41 -13.57 -5.27
CA ILE A 130 6.91 -12.35 -4.61
C ILE A 130 7.30 -12.31 -3.13
N LYS A 131 7.20 -13.42 -2.42
CA LYS A 131 7.53 -13.53 -0.98
C LYS A 131 9.01 -13.80 -0.69
N ASP A 132 9.90 -13.53 -1.65
CA ASP A 132 11.33 -13.70 -1.41
C ASP A 132 11.76 -12.87 -0.16
N PRO A 133 12.57 -13.44 0.76
CA PRO A 133 12.85 -12.82 2.05
C PRO A 133 13.44 -11.42 1.93
N ILE A 134 12.87 -10.49 2.70
CA ILE A 134 13.32 -9.13 2.87
C ILE A 134 13.85 -8.89 4.29
N ASP A 135 14.58 -7.80 4.51
CA ASP A 135 15.21 -7.52 5.81
C ASP A 135 14.46 -6.46 6.63
N PHE A 136 13.58 -5.68 6.02
CA PHE A 136 12.79 -4.65 6.71
C PHE A 136 11.58 -4.23 5.88
N ILE A 137 10.61 -3.57 6.53
CA ILE A 137 9.48 -2.90 5.88
C ILE A 137 9.50 -1.43 6.26
N GLY A 138 9.44 -0.55 5.25
CA GLY A 138 9.19 0.87 5.41
C GLY A 138 7.70 1.17 5.39
N ILE A 139 7.28 2.10 6.23
CA ILE A 139 5.89 2.56 6.38
C ILE A 139 5.82 4.03 5.97
N ASN A 140 5.05 4.33 4.93
CA ASN A 140 4.62 5.68 4.58
C ASN A 140 3.21 5.87 5.10
N TYR A 141 3.00 6.89 5.93
CA TYR A 141 1.70 7.21 6.50
C TYR A 141 1.44 8.71 6.48
N TYR A 142 0.26 9.12 6.02
CA TYR A 142 -0.14 10.52 5.96
C TYR A 142 -1.52 10.78 6.54
N THR A 143 -2.48 9.85 6.37
CA THR A 143 -3.89 10.06 6.70
C THR A 143 -4.63 8.76 6.93
N THR A 144 -5.83 8.86 7.46
CA THR A 144 -6.86 7.82 7.49
C THR A 144 -8.09 8.28 6.71
N VAL A 145 -9.00 7.38 6.42
CA VAL A 145 -10.28 7.70 5.78
C VAL A 145 -11.46 7.11 6.55
N MET A 146 -12.56 7.86 6.67
CA MET A 146 -13.85 7.35 7.13
C MET A 146 -14.63 6.85 5.93
N LEU A 147 -15.16 5.62 6.00
CA LEU A 147 -15.79 4.93 4.90
C LEU A 147 -17.23 4.54 5.20
N GLU A 148 -18.06 4.60 4.18
CA GLU A 148 -19.40 4.04 4.12
C GLU A 148 -19.56 3.24 2.84
N ALA A 149 -20.35 2.16 2.88
CA ALA A 149 -20.67 1.36 1.72
C ALA A 149 -21.51 2.14 0.69
N GLY A 150 -21.48 1.70 -0.57
CA GLY A 150 -22.35 2.24 -1.63
C GLY A 150 -21.70 3.32 -2.49
N GLY A 151 -20.39 3.32 -2.63
CA GLY A 151 -19.68 4.03 -3.70
C GLY A 151 -20.06 3.47 -5.07
N GLN A 152 -19.94 4.31 -6.11
CA GLN A 152 -20.23 3.89 -7.50
C GLN A 152 -19.05 3.14 -8.11
N ASP A 153 -17.84 3.58 -7.79
CA ASP A 153 -16.62 3.00 -8.32
C ASP A 153 -16.02 1.99 -7.34
N PHE A 154 -15.27 1.04 -7.87
CA PHE A 154 -14.55 0.06 -7.06
C PHE A 154 -13.53 0.78 -6.13
N PRO A 155 -13.41 0.41 -4.86
CA PRO A 155 -13.99 -0.73 -4.15
C PRO A 155 -15.39 -0.51 -3.53
N PHE A 156 -16.23 0.34 -4.14
CA PHE A 156 -17.63 0.59 -3.79
C PHE A 156 -17.82 1.23 -2.40
N VAL A 157 -16.86 2.04 -1.98
CA VAL A 157 -16.90 2.82 -0.74
C VAL A 157 -17.08 4.30 -1.04
N LYS A 158 -17.69 5.02 -0.10
CA LYS A 158 -17.74 6.48 -0.06
C LYS A 158 -16.86 6.97 1.07
N THR A 159 -16.07 8.00 0.82
CA THR A 159 -15.33 8.71 1.88
C THR A 159 -16.26 9.73 2.55
N ILE A 160 -16.26 9.75 3.88
CA ILE A 160 -17.04 10.67 4.71
C ILE A 160 -16.09 11.61 5.44
N ASP A 161 -16.38 12.89 5.37
CA ASP A 161 -15.66 13.95 6.11
C ASP A 161 -16.01 13.88 7.60
N ARG A 162 -15.03 13.68 8.46
CA ARG A 162 -15.18 13.68 9.94
C ARG A 162 -15.05 15.04 10.57
N SER A 163 -14.84 16.09 9.77
CA SER A 163 -14.55 17.44 10.24
C SER A 163 -13.31 17.53 11.14
N LEU A 164 -12.33 16.64 10.93
CA LEU A 164 -11.02 16.73 11.56
C LEU A 164 -10.18 17.84 10.90
N PRO A 165 -9.16 18.36 11.59
CA PRO A 165 -8.17 19.23 10.94
C PRO A 165 -7.63 18.56 9.67
N LYS A 166 -7.38 19.35 8.63
CA LYS A 166 -6.91 18.88 7.33
C LYS A 166 -5.63 19.56 6.92
N THR A 167 -4.84 18.85 6.13
CA THR A 167 -3.70 19.41 5.42
C THR A 167 -4.18 20.26 4.25
N ASP A 168 -3.29 21.01 3.61
CA ASP A 168 -3.61 21.79 2.41
C ASP A 168 -4.00 20.92 1.19
N MET A 169 -3.71 19.62 1.24
CA MET A 169 -4.23 18.64 0.27
C MET A 169 -5.62 18.11 0.63
N GLY A 170 -6.23 18.57 1.72
CA GLY A 170 -7.54 18.12 2.18
C GLY A 170 -7.53 16.79 2.95
N TRP A 171 -6.35 16.24 3.27
CA TRP A 171 -6.23 15.00 4.03
C TRP A 171 -6.43 15.24 5.51
N GLU A 172 -7.23 14.39 6.14
CA GLU A 172 -7.49 14.46 7.58
C GLU A 172 -6.24 14.14 8.40
N ILE A 173 -5.98 14.94 9.44
CA ILE A 173 -4.84 14.76 10.35
C ILE A 173 -5.27 13.85 11.50
N GLU A 174 -4.82 12.59 11.48
CA GLU A 174 -5.11 11.61 12.54
C GLU A 174 -3.83 10.82 12.92
N PRO A 175 -3.07 11.27 13.93
CA PRO A 175 -1.82 10.60 14.34
C PRO A 175 -2.00 9.13 14.74
N LYS A 176 -3.17 8.74 15.24
CA LYS A 176 -3.47 7.36 15.62
C LYS A 176 -3.36 6.38 14.45
N GLY A 177 -3.61 6.83 13.23
CA GLY A 177 -3.49 5.98 12.04
C GLY A 177 -2.08 5.44 11.81
N LEU A 178 -1.03 6.17 12.22
CA LEU A 178 0.33 5.65 12.19
C LEU A 178 0.50 4.45 13.14
N THR A 179 -0.08 4.53 14.34
CA THR A 179 -0.07 3.39 15.28
C THR A 179 -0.80 2.19 14.69
N ASP A 180 -1.92 2.41 14.01
CA ASP A 180 -2.70 1.34 13.39
C ASP A 180 -1.91 0.70 12.22
N ALA A 181 -1.22 1.49 11.42
CA ALA A 181 -0.34 0.98 10.36
C ALA A 181 0.83 0.14 10.93
N ILE A 182 1.49 0.61 11.99
CA ILE A 182 2.56 -0.13 12.69
C ILE A 182 2.03 -1.46 13.22
N ASN A 183 0.87 -1.45 13.90
CA ASN A 183 0.27 -2.67 14.44
C ASN A 183 -0.11 -3.66 13.33
N LEU A 184 -0.64 -3.17 12.20
CA LEU A 184 -0.97 -4.00 11.05
C LEU A 184 0.29 -4.69 10.50
N VAL A 185 1.36 -3.93 10.24
CA VAL A 185 2.60 -4.49 9.71
C VAL A 185 3.23 -5.47 10.71
N SER A 186 3.26 -5.13 12.00
CA SER A 186 3.77 -6.03 13.06
C SER A 186 2.97 -7.34 13.16
N HIS A 187 1.67 -7.32 12.87
CA HIS A 187 0.86 -8.54 12.82
C HIS A 187 1.22 -9.45 11.64
N TYR A 188 1.51 -8.87 10.47
CA TYR A 188 1.86 -9.64 9.26
C TYR A 188 3.31 -10.11 9.24
N ALA A 189 4.22 -9.30 9.78
CA ALA A 189 5.66 -9.52 9.72
C ALA A 189 6.33 -9.20 11.07
N PRO A 190 6.02 -9.95 12.16
CA PRO A 190 6.47 -9.63 13.52
C PRO A 190 7.98 -9.65 13.73
N GLU A 191 8.70 -10.38 12.89
CA GLU A 191 10.15 -10.54 13.01
C GLU A 191 10.96 -9.49 12.24
N LEU A 192 10.29 -8.68 11.39
CA LEU A 192 10.99 -7.70 10.56
C LEU A 192 11.12 -6.33 11.26
N PRO A 193 12.29 -5.71 11.19
CA PRO A 193 12.45 -4.30 11.55
C PRO A 193 11.53 -3.41 10.74
N LEU A 194 10.93 -2.40 11.38
CA LEU A 194 10.07 -1.41 10.76
C LEU A 194 10.73 -0.05 10.75
N TYR A 195 10.64 0.64 9.63
CA TYR A 195 11.07 2.03 9.48
C TYR A 195 9.88 2.90 9.13
N ILE A 196 9.73 4.06 9.78
CA ILE A 196 8.82 5.10 9.28
C ILE A 196 9.61 5.86 8.24
N THR A 197 9.31 5.57 6.97
CA THR A 197 10.06 6.12 5.84
C THR A 197 9.50 7.44 5.36
N GLU A 198 8.18 7.64 5.49
CA GLU A 198 7.54 8.91 5.19
C GLU A 198 6.41 9.19 6.19
N ASN A 199 6.40 10.42 6.71
CA ASN A 199 5.30 11.00 7.48
C ASN A 199 5.39 12.52 7.39
N GLY A 200 4.25 13.19 7.33
CA GLY A 200 4.21 14.65 7.23
C GLY A 200 2.86 15.17 6.75
N MET A 201 2.82 16.42 6.40
CA MET A 201 1.63 17.09 5.91
C MET A 201 1.97 18.18 4.89
N ALA A 202 1.09 18.37 3.91
CA ALA A 202 1.14 19.53 3.05
C ALA A 202 0.69 20.75 3.84
N SER A 203 1.46 21.83 3.76
CA SER A 203 1.16 23.11 4.41
C SER A 203 1.49 24.24 3.44
N ALA A 204 0.67 25.30 3.46
CA ALA A 204 0.96 26.52 2.70
C ALA A 204 2.34 27.07 3.13
N ASN A 205 3.15 27.37 2.13
CA ASN A 205 4.51 27.90 2.38
C ASN A 205 4.46 29.41 2.66
N THR A 206 3.60 29.81 3.61
CA THR A 206 3.51 31.19 4.08
C THR A 206 4.34 31.34 5.34
N ILE A 207 5.43 32.08 5.23
CA ILE A 207 6.14 32.59 6.42
C ILE A 207 5.22 33.60 7.05
N THR A 208 4.55 33.25 8.16
CA THR A 208 3.90 34.24 9.03
C THR A 208 4.98 34.77 9.97
N ASP A 209 5.29 36.04 9.85
CA ASP A 209 6.11 36.75 10.84
C ASP A 209 5.28 36.83 12.15
N GLU A 210 5.34 35.81 13.00
CA GLU A 210 4.96 35.84 14.42
C GLU A 210 6.12 35.34 15.27
#